data_53c35a4875e1566f82c9fb6eda293140
#
_entry.id   53c35a4875e1566f82c9fb6eda293140
#
_cell.length_a   1.000
_cell.length_b   1.000
_cell.length_c   1.000
_cell.angle_alpha   90.00
_cell.angle_beta   90.00
_cell.angle_gamma   90.00
#
_symmetry.space_group_name_H-M   'P 1'
#
loop_
_entity.id
_entity.type
_entity.pdbx_description
1 polymer ?
#
loop_
_entity_poly.entity_id
_entity_poly.type
_entity_poly.pdbx_seq_one_letter_code
_entity_poly.pdbx_strand_id
1 'polypeptide(L)'
;MILFDYDAKVLERDKLQEDMNGAGFWDSQSAAQKVIDKYKVLKAQTGDLEEVIADFEDSLVGYELAKEASDADLLAEVDEQLFKMQKRMNKVETQSLLNGKHDYRNCFVSIQSRDGGTEADDWASMLDRMYKSYWENMYFKVEEVSTTHGTEVGISEVTYLIKGAMAYGYMSCERGTHRLARVSPFNAQGKRQTSFATVDVIPEFDENDVEIDEKEVDFTFFARSSGPGGQNVNKVASAVRIVHKPTGIMVVSSTHKAALQNRKQALRILQAKLEQLEEERRQDELDQATGGKVDQGWGTQIRSYVIYDNRVKDHRTNHEVGNPQTVLDGALEDFVDAELKRRRSAKG
;
A
#
# COMPACT_ATOMS: atom_id res chain seq x y z
N MET A 1 -13.16 -15.22 23.78
CA MET A 1 -12.65 -15.21 22.39
C MET A 1 -12.11 -13.81 22.12
N ILE A 2 -10.82 -13.63 22.36
CA ILE A 2 -10.15 -12.33 22.26
C ILE A 2 -9.82 -12.14 20.79
N LEU A 3 -10.79 -11.67 20.00
CA LEU A 3 -10.63 -11.52 18.54
C LEU A 3 -9.75 -10.33 18.16
N PHE A 4 -9.57 -9.41 19.10
CA PHE A 4 -8.75 -8.21 19.00
C PHE A 4 -8.31 -7.88 20.39
N ASP A 5 -7.14 -7.47 20.58
CA ASP A 5 -6.77 -6.71 21.77
C ASP A 5 -7.37 -5.28 21.66
N TYR A 6 -8.72 -5.24 21.43
CA TYR A 6 -9.45 -4.01 21.09
C TYR A 6 -9.27 -2.95 22.16
N ASP A 7 -9.55 -3.32 23.42
CA ASP A 7 -9.42 -2.39 24.53
C ASP A 7 -7.98 -1.88 24.66
N ALA A 8 -6.99 -2.76 24.48
CA ALA A 8 -5.59 -2.36 24.52
C ALA A 8 -5.21 -1.45 23.32
N LYS A 9 -5.76 -1.72 22.13
CA LYS A 9 -5.52 -0.88 20.94
C LYS A 9 -6.17 0.50 21.08
N VAL A 10 -7.38 0.58 21.61
CA VAL A 10 -8.06 1.85 21.89
C VAL A 10 -7.26 2.65 22.90
N LEU A 11 -6.84 2.03 24.00
CA LEU A 11 -6.07 2.69 25.04
C LEU A 11 -4.70 3.18 24.53
N GLU A 12 -4.05 2.40 23.67
CA GLU A 12 -2.80 2.80 23.03
C GLU A 12 -3.02 3.94 22.02
N ARG A 13 -4.08 3.88 21.23
CA ARG A 13 -4.48 4.94 20.29
C ARG A 13 -4.72 6.27 21.01
N ASP A 14 -5.50 6.22 22.08
CA ASP A 14 -5.87 7.42 22.83
C ASP A 14 -4.64 8.04 23.52
N LYS A 15 -3.73 7.20 24.04
CA LYS A 15 -2.44 7.67 24.55
C LYS A 15 -1.58 8.35 23.46
N LEU A 16 -1.50 7.76 22.28
CA LEU A 16 -0.76 8.38 21.16
C LEU A 16 -1.42 9.70 20.74
N GLN A 17 -2.73 9.81 20.80
CA GLN A 17 -3.45 11.06 20.54
C GLN A 17 -3.14 12.14 21.59
N GLU A 18 -3.03 11.77 22.85
CA GLU A 18 -2.57 12.67 23.90
C GLU A 18 -1.12 13.12 23.68
N ASP A 19 -0.22 12.18 23.35
CA ASP A 19 1.17 12.48 23.03
C ASP A 19 1.29 13.46 21.84
N MET A 20 0.45 13.33 20.80
CA MET A 20 0.40 14.23 19.65
C MET A 20 -0.05 15.67 20.01
N ASN A 21 -0.87 15.82 21.06
CA ASN A 21 -1.32 17.13 21.57
C ASN A 21 -0.31 17.75 22.56
N GLY A 22 0.74 16.99 22.95
CA GLY A 22 1.73 17.43 23.92
C GLY A 22 2.65 18.53 23.39
N ALA A 23 3.11 19.41 24.29
CA ALA A 23 4.12 20.41 23.96
C ALA A 23 5.44 19.71 23.59
N GLY A 24 6.06 20.11 22.45
CA GLY A 24 7.32 19.54 21.98
C GLY A 24 7.17 18.31 21.08
N PHE A 25 5.95 17.88 20.74
CA PHE A 25 5.73 16.76 19.83
C PHE A 25 6.42 16.94 18.48
N TRP A 26 6.48 18.16 17.97
CA TRP A 26 7.05 18.52 16.68
C TRP A 26 8.55 18.83 16.72
N ASP A 27 9.20 18.74 17.89
CA ASP A 27 10.63 19.03 18.02
C ASP A 27 11.52 18.02 17.27
N SER A 28 10.99 16.83 16.99
CA SER A 28 11.65 15.80 16.18
C SER A 28 10.68 15.24 15.14
N GLN A 29 10.82 15.68 13.90
CA GLN A 29 9.96 15.29 12.78
C GLN A 29 9.91 13.76 12.57
N SER A 30 11.08 13.09 12.64
CA SER A 30 11.14 11.61 12.48
C SER A 30 10.45 10.85 13.62
N ALA A 31 10.54 11.34 14.86
CA ALA A 31 9.84 10.72 15.99
C ALA A 31 8.33 10.96 15.90
N ALA A 32 7.92 12.20 15.56
CA ALA A 32 6.53 12.57 15.37
C ALA A 32 5.87 11.71 14.26
N GLN A 33 6.56 11.53 13.14
CA GLN A 33 6.04 10.71 12.02
C GLN A 33 5.76 9.26 12.45
N LYS A 34 6.66 8.64 13.22
CA LYS A 34 6.45 7.26 13.73
C LYS A 34 5.21 7.15 14.62
N VAL A 35 4.97 8.15 15.47
CA VAL A 35 3.80 8.20 16.35
C VAL A 35 2.53 8.38 15.52
N ILE A 36 2.54 9.29 14.54
CA ILE A 36 1.41 9.53 13.63
C ILE A 36 1.08 8.27 12.84
N ASP A 37 2.08 7.58 12.29
CA ASP A 37 1.85 6.35 11.52
C ASP A 37 1.23 5.26 12.40
N LYS A 38 1.73 5.09 13.62
CA LYS A 38 1.17 4.14 14.57
C LYS A 38 -0.27 4.51 14.96
N TYR A 39 -0.55 5.79 15.20
CA TYR A 39 -1.90 6.29 15.47
C TYR A 39 -2.86 6.02 14.31
N LYS A 40 -2.43 6.29 13.05
CA LYS A 40 -3.23 6.01 11.85
C LYS A 40 -3.60 4.53 11.73
N VAL A 41 -2.64 3.63 12.00
CA VAL A 41 -2.89 2.17 12.01
C VAL A 41 -3.96 1.80 13.03
N LEU A 42 -3.77 2.22 14.28
CA LEU A 42 -4.69 1.89 15.36
C LEU A 42 -6.08 2.49 15.11
N LYS A 43 -6.14 3.73 14.64
CA LYS A 43 -7.40 4.39 14.26
C LYS A 43 -8.14 3.63 13.15
N ALA A 44 -7.42 3.18 12.12
CA ALA A 44 -8.02 2.40 11.03
C ALA A 44 -8.51 1.02 11.51
N GLN A 45 -7.83 0.43 12.50
CA GLN A 45 -8.20 -0.88 13.05
C GLN A 45 -9.36 -0.82 14.07
N THR A 46 -9.59 0.31 14.73
CA THR A 46 -10.60 0.44 15.81
C THR A 46 -11.85 1.19 15.36
N GLY A 47 -11.74 2.11 14.40
CA GLY A 47 -12.82 3.04 14.06
C GLY A 47 -14.10 2.37 13.57
N ASP A 48 -14.00 1.46 12.62
CA ASP A 48 -15.19 0.78 12.06
C ASP A 48 -15.90 -0.10 13.13
N LEU A 49 -15.14 -0.66 14.10
CA LEU A 49 -15.72 -1.42 15.19
C LEU A 49 -16.42 -0.51 16.22
N GLU A 50 -15.86 0.67 16.49
CA GLU A 50 -16.51 1.69 17.36
C GLU A 50 -17.86 2.12 16.78
N GLU A 51 -17.93 2.35 15.47
CA GLU A 51 -19.20 2.69 14.81
C GLU A 51 -20.22 1.54 14.91
N VAL A 52 -19.78 0.29 14.73
CA VAL A 52 -20.68 -0.88 14.87
C VAL A 52 -21.18 -1.03 16.31
N ILE A 53 -20.35 -0.77 17.32
CA ILE A 53 -20.74 -0.82 18.73
C ILE A 53 -21.79 0.27 19.01
N ALA A 54 -21.56 1.50 18.55
CA ALA A 54 -22.51 2.61 18.73
C ALA A 54 -23.86 2.32 18.04
N ASP A 55 -23.84 1.87 16.78
CA ASP A 55 -25.03 1.45 16.03
C ASP A 55 -25.80 0.33 16.76
N PHE A 56 -25.08 -0.59 17.43
CA PHE A 56 -25.69 -1.67 18.21
C PHE A 56 -26.40 -1.13 19.47
N GLU A 57 -25.75 -0.24 20.20
CA GLU A 57 -26.34 0.39 21.40
C GLU A 57 -27.62 1.17 21.04
N ASP A 58 -27.58 1.94 19.94
CA ASP A 58 -28.75 2.68 19.44
C ASP A 58 -29.89 1.73 18.99
N SER A 59 -29.54 0.63 18.30
CA SER A 59 -30.52 -0.37 17.89
C SER A 59 -31.17 -1.10 19.07
N LEU A 60 -30.41 -1.32 20.15
CA LEU A 60 -30.93 -1.93 21.37
C LEU A 60 -31.97 -1.02 22.05
N VAL A 61 -31.68 0.28 22.14
CA VAL A 61 -32.64 1.27 22.65
C VAL A 61 -33.89 1.34 21.78
N GLY A 62 -33.71 1.35 20.44
CA GLY A 62 -34.84 1.31 19.49
C GLY A 62 -35.72 0.08 19.66
N TYR A 63 -35.10 -1.08 19.86
CA TYR A 63 -35.83 -2.35 20.10
C TYR A 63 -36.64 -2.30 21.40
N GLU A 64 -36.08 -1.80 22.51
CA GLU A 64 -36.76 -1.70 23.76
C GLU A 64 -37.99 -0.75 23.66
N LEU A 65 -37.83 0.40 23.01
CA LEU A 65 -38.93 1.35 22.76
C LEU A 65 -40.02 0.74 21.88
N ALA A 66 -39.66 0.06 20.81
CA ALA A 66 -40.61 -0.62 19.91
C ALA A 66 -41.40 -1.70 20.63
N LYS A 67 -40.74 -2.44 21.52
CA LYS A 67 -41.38 -3.48 22.33
C LYS A 67 -42.36 -2.89 23.37
N GLU A 68 -41.97 -1.82 24.06
CA GLU A 68 -42.84 -1.13 25.00
C GLU A 68 -44.08 -0.53 24.34
N ALA A 69 -43.89 0.11 23.18
CA ALA A 69 -44.97 0.70 22.38
C ALA A 69 -45.81 -0.32 21.61
N SER A 70 -45.37 -1.58 21.52
CA SER A 70 -45.95 -2.61 20.62
C SER A 70 -46.00 -2.13 19.15
N ASP A 71 -45.01 -1.35 18.72
CA ASP A 71 -44.93 -0.71 17.39
C ASP A 71 -44.24 -1.65 16.39
N ALA A 72 -45.01 -2.20 15.44
CA ALA A 72 -44.51 -3.13 14.44
C ALA A 72 -43.63 -2.42 13.38
N ASP A 73 -43.92 -1.15 13.08
CA ASP A 73 -43.15 -0.42 12.06
C ASP A 73 -41.76 -0.08 12.61
N LEU A 74 -41.67 0.32 13.88
CA LEU A 74 -40.40 0.55 14.54
C LEU A 74 -39.57 -0.73 14.68
N LEU A 75 -40.20 -1.89 14.93
CA LEU A 75 -39.50 -3.17 14.92
C LEU A 75 -38.93 -3.53 13.55
N ALA A 76 -39.63 -3.24 12.46
CA ALA A 76 -39.13 -3.46 11.11
C ALA A 76 -37.93 -2.54 10.79
N GLU A 77 -37.94 -1.32 11.29
CA GLU A 77 -36.79 -0.41 11.15
C GLU A 77 -35.55 -0.93 11.90
N VAL A 78 -35.73 -1.43 13.12
CA VAL A 78 -34.63 -2.06 13.88
C VAL A 78 -34.08 -3.29 13.16
N ASP A 79 -34.93 -4.13 12.59
CA ASP A 79 -34.49 -5.30 11.80
C ASP A 79 -33.65 -4.89 10.58
N GLU A 80 -34.02 -3.81 9.88
CA GLU A 80 -33.23 -3.27 8.78
C GLU A 80 -31.86 -2.72 9.26
N GLN A 81 -31.83 -2.05 10.39
CA GLN A 81 -30.58 -1.56 11.01
C GLN A 81 -29.66 -2.73 11.39
N LEU A 82 -30.19 -3.77 12.03
CA LEU A 82 -29.44 -4.97 12.39
C LEU A 82 -28.84 -5.67 11.15
N PHE A 83 -29.59 -5.73 10.05
CA PHE A 83 -29.07 -6.29 8.80
C PHE A 83 -27.90 -5.47 8.21
N LYS A 84 -28.01 -4.14 8.25
CA LYS A 84 -26.91 -3.24 7.83
C LYS A 84 -25.68 -3.41 8.73
N MET A 85 -25.92 -3.51 10.03
CA MET A 85 -24.86 -3.71 11.03
C MET A 85 -24.15 -5.06 10.83
N GLN A 86 -24.85 -6.14 10.51
CA GLN A 86 -24.24 -7.43 10.23
C GLN A 86 -23.28 -7.36 9.04
N LYS A 87 -23.64 -6.62 7.98
CA LYS A 87 -22.75 -6.39 6.83
C LYS A 87 -21.49 -5.60 7.25
N ARG A 88 -21.66 -4.57 8.10
CA ARG A 88 -20.50 -3.81 8.64
C ARG A 88 -19.60 -4.68 9.50
N MET A 89 -20.20 -5.54 10.36
CA MET A 89 -19.42 -6.45 11.20
C MET A 89 -18.57 -7.42 10.39
N ASN A 90 -19.11 -7.97 9.29
CA ASN A 90 -18.33 -8.80 8.37
C ASN A 90 -17.12 -8.05 7.80
N LYS A 91 -17.30 -6.76 7.45
CA LYS A 91 -16.20 -5.90 7.00
C LYS A 91 -15.14 -5.72 8.10
N VAL A 92 -15.55 -5.47 9.34
CA VAL A 92 -14.65 -5.36 10.49
C VAL A 92 -13.88 -6.67 10.72
N GLU A 93 -14.54 -7.81 10.60
CA GLU A 93 -13.86 -9.12 10.68
C GLU A 93 -12.78 -9.25 9.62
N THR A 94 -13.07 -8.89 8.37
CA THR A 94 -12.08 -8.90 7.29
C THR A 94 -10.93 -7.93 7.55
N GLN A 95 -11.22 -6.72 7.98
CA GLN A 95 -10.19 -5.74 8.35
C GLN A 95 -9.28 -6.23 9.47
N SER A 96 -9.83 -7.05 10.39
CA SER A 96 -9.06 -7.66 11.45
C SER A 96 -7.94 -8.59 10.99
N LEU A 97 -8.06 -9.09 9.78
CA LEU A 97 -7.07 -9.95 9.15
C LEU A 97 -5.89 -9.15 8.59
N LEU A 98 -6.07 -7.83 8.41
CA LEU A 98 -5.07 -6.90 7.90
C LEU A 98 -4.14 -6.44 9.04
N ASN A 99 -3.03 -7.16 9.22
CA ASN A 99 -2.04 -6.94 10.28
C ASN A 99 -0.63 -6.64 9.73
N GLY A 100 -0.49 -6.45 8.43
CA GLY A 100 0.78 -6.12 7.80
C GLY A 100 1.24 -4.70 8.13
N LYS A 101 2.54 -4.49 8.21
CA LYS A 101 3.18 -3.19 8.53
C LYS A 101 2.69 -2.05 7.60
N HIS A 102 2.31 -2.37 6.37
CA HIS A 102 1.93 -1.40 5.33
C HIS A 102 0.46 -1.47 4.94
N ASP A 103 -0.34 -2.39 5.50
CA ASP A 103 -1.73 -2.63 5.09
C ASP A 103 -2.62 -1.37 5.15
N TYR A 104 -2.34 -0.46 6.10
CA TYR A 104 -3.08 0.78 6.30
C TYR A 104 -2.79 1.88 5.26
N ARG A 105 -1.74 1.69 4.44
CA ARG A 105 -1.30 2.70 3.47
C ARG A 105 -2.21 2.76 2.26
N ASN A 106 -2.14 3.88 1.55
CA ASN A 106 -2.59 3.95 0.17
C ASN A 106 -1.70 3.07 -0.72
N CYS A 107 -2.12 2.83 -1.95
CA CYS A 107 -1.31 2.03 -2.86
C CYS A 107 -1.39 2.52 -4.31
N PHE A 108 -0.33 2.24 -5.06
CA PHE A 108 -0.36 2.27 -6.51
C PHE A 108 -0.78 0.89 -7.02
N VAL A 109 -1.73 0.86 -7.94
CA VAL A 109 -2.19 -0.35 -8.63
C VAL A 109 -1.92 -0.19 -10.10
N SER A 110 -1.10 -1.08 -10.66
CA SER A 110 -0.77 -1.11 -12.08
C SER A 110 -1.34 -2.37 -12.72
N ILE A 111 -2.10 -2.19 -13.81
CA ILE A 111 -2.67 -3.27 -14.61
C ILE A 111 -1.93 -3.27 -15.94
N GLN A 112 -1.28 -4.36 -16.30
CA GLN A 112 -0.48 -4.49 -17.52
C GLN A 112 -0.97 -5.68 -18.33
N SER A 113 -1.21 -5.46 -19.63
CA SER A 113 -1.43 -6.55 -20.56
C SER A 113 -0.14 -7.38 -20.72
N ARG A 114 -0.30 -8.68 -20.96
CA ARG A 114 0.81 -9.60 -21.16
C ARG A 114 0.65 -10.35 -22.46
N ASP A 115 1.18 -11.57 -22.56
CA ASP A 115 1.08 -12.39 -23.74
C ASP A 115 -0.37 -12.55 -24.24
N GLY A 116 -0.61 -12.24 -25.51
CA GLY A 116 -1.91 -12.35 -26.15
C GLY A 116 -2.27 -11.23 -27.13
N GLY A 117 -1.39 -10.23 -27.30
CA GLY A 117 -1.62 -9.11 -28.22
C GLY A 117 -2.95 -8.38 -27.94
N THR A 118 -3.71 -8.06 -28.99
CA THR A 118 -5.01 -7.36 -28.90
C THR A 118 -6.00 -7.95 -27.86
N GLU A 119 -6.00 -9.29 -27.70
CA GLU A 119 -6.81 -9.96 -26.66
C GLU A 119 -6.34 -9.65 -25.25
N ALA A 120 -5.04 -9.52 -25.02
CA ALA A 120 -4.50 -9.17 -23.71
C ALA A 120 -4.77 -7.70 -23.35
N ASP A 121 -4.71 -6.80 -24.34
CA ASP A 121 -5.04 -5.38 -24.16
C ASP A 121 -6.52 -5.19 -23.83
N ASP A 122 -7.41 -5.97 -24.49
CA ASP A 122 -8.83 -5.97 -24.12
C ASP A 122 -9.08 -6.58 -22.73
N TRP A 123 -8.36 -7.65 -22.39
CA TRP A 123 -8.43 -8.25 -21.06
C TRP A 123 -8.00 -7.26 -19.97
N ALA A 124 -6.91 -6.52 -20.18
CA ALA A 124 -6.50 -5.46 -19.23
C ALA A 124 -7.58 -4.39 -19.07
N SER A 125 -8.29 -4.01 -20.13
CA SER A 125 -9.43 -3.09 -20.07
C SER A 125 -10.63 -3.68 -19.31
N MET A 126 -10.86 -4.98 -19.40
CA MET A 126 -11.92 -5.64 -18.62
C MET A 126 -11.57 -5.64 -17.12
N LEU A 127 -10.31 -5.92 -16.77
CA LEU A 127 -9.82 -5.82 -15.39
C LEU A 127 -9.90 -4.40 -14.85
N ASP A 128 -9.52 -3.40 -15.66
CA ASP A 128 -9.64 -1.99 -15.31
C ASP A 128 -11.06 -1.63 -14.90
N ARG A 129 -12.06 -2.00 -15.70
CA ARG A 129 -13.48 -1.77 -15.36
C ARG A 129 -13.90 -2.51 -14.10
N MET A 130 -13.49 -3.77 -13.95
CA MET A 130 -13.77 -4.57 -12.77
C MET A 130 -13.25 -3.92 -11.49
N TYR A 131 -11.98 -3.48 -11.51
CA TYR A 131 -11.39 -2.84 -10.33
C TYR A 131 -11.98 -1.46 -10.05
N LYS A 132 -12.30 -0.67 -11.06
CA LYS A 132 -13.00 0.61 -10.86
C LYS A 132 -14.32 0.43 -10.13
N SER A 133 -15.13 -0.55 -10.53
CA SER A 133 -16.38 -0.88 -9.83
C SER A 133 -16.13 -1.38 -8.40
N TYR A 134 -15.11 -2.21 -8.19
CA TYR A 134 -14.73 -2.66 -6.85
C TYR A 134 -14.29 -1.50 -5.96
N TRP A 135 -13.43 -0.60 -6.45
CA TRP A 135 -12.97 0.57 -5.69
C TRP A 135 -14.10 1.53 -5.34
N GLU A 136 -15.07 1.72 -6.24
CA GLU A 136 -16.27 2.51 -5.98
C GLU A 136 -17.10 1.89 -4.85
N ASN A 137 -17.34 0.57 -4.89
CA ASN A 137 -18.04 -0.17 -3.83
C ASN A 137 -17.33 -0.08 -2.47
N MET A 138 -15.99 -0.01 -2.48
CA MET A 138 -15.17 0.16 -1.27
C MET A 138 -15.03 1.61 -0.82
N TYR A 139 -15.62 2.57 -1.53
CA TYR A 139 -15.51 4.03 -1.28
C TYR A 139 -14.07 4.54 -1.31
N PHE A 140 -13.20 3.92 -2.11
CA PHE A 140 -11.84 4.41 -2.29
C PHE A 140 -11.81 5.61 -3.22
N LYS A 141 -10.91 6.57 -2.94
CA LYS A 141 -10.59 7.64 -3.88
C LYS A 141 -9.57 7.14 -4.87
N VAL A 142 -9.86 7.30 -6.15
CA VAL A 142 -9.04 6.80 -7.26
C VAL A 142 -8.51 7.97 -8.06
N GLU A 143 -7.19 8.02 -8.23
CA GLU A 143 -6.51 9.02 -9.07
C GLU A 143 -5.75 8.27 -10.16
N GLU A 144 -6.05 8.56 -11.43
CA GLU A 144 -5.29 8.00 -12.54
C GLU A 144 -3.92 8.67 -12.63
N VAL A 145 -2.86 7.87 -12.61
CA VAL A 145 -1.47 8.34 -12.67
C VAL A 145 -0.96 8.31 -14.10
N SER A 146 -1.19 7.19 -14.80
CA SER A 146 -0.76 7.03 -16.19
C SER A 146 -1.61 5.99 -16.91
N THR A 147 -1.79 6.17 -18.22
CA THR A 147 -2.47 5.20 -19.09
C THR A 147 -1.73 5.11 -20.43
N THR A 148 -1.45 3.89 -20.84
CA THR A 148 -0.93 3.56 -22.17
C THR A 148 -1.93 2.66 -22.87
N HIS A 149 -2.47 3.11 -23.99
CA HIS A 149 -3.42 2.33 -24.77
C HIS A 149 -2.74 1.22 -25.58
N GLY A 150 -3.48 0.16 -25.84
CA GLY A 150 -3.05 -0.87 -26.81
C GLY A 150 -2.95 -0.31 -28.23
N THR A 151 -2.30 -1.04 -29.10
CA THR A 151 -2.06 -0.59 -30.49
C THR A 151 -3.33 -0.53 -31.34
N GLU A 152 -4.29 -1.42 -31.11
CA GLU A 152 -5.56 -1.49 -31.85
C GLU A 152 -6.75 -1.24 -30.96
N VAL A 153 -6.82 -1.90 -29.81
CA VAL A 153 -7.90 -1.75 -28.81
C VAL A 153 -7.33 -1.92 -27.41
N GLY A 154 -8.09 -1.51 -26.42
CA GLY A 154 -7.81 -1.81 -25.04
C GLY A 154 -6.70 -0.99 -24.41
N ILE A 155 -6.16 -1.50 -23.32
CA ILE A 155 -5.13 -0.88 -22.48
C ILE A 155 -3.90 -1.79 -22.43
N SER A 156 -2.72 -1.24 -22.78
CA SER A 156 -1.46 -1.92 -22.59
C SER A 156 -1.00 -1.83 -21.12
N GLU A 157 -1.12 -0.65 -20.52
CA GLU A 157 -0.79 -0.41 -19.12
C GLU A 157 -1.62 0.76 -18.55
N VAL A 158 -2.08 0.61 -17.32
CA VAL A 158 -2.71 1.70 -16.56
C VAL A 158 -2.28 1.64 -15.11
N THR A 159 -2.02 2.79 -14.51
CA THR A 159 -1.63 2.91 -13.09
C THR A 159 -2.53 3.90 -12.38
N TYR A 160 -3.01 3.50 -11.22
CA TYR A 160 -3.85 4.31 -10.32
C TYR A 160 -3.21 4.47 -8.95
N LEU A 161 -3.42 5.62 -8.33
CA LEU A 161 -3.21 5.82 -6.89
C LEU A 161 -4.56 5.64 -6.19
N ILE A 162 -4.63 4.64 -5.32
CA ILE A 162 -5.82 4.27 -4.56
C ILE A 162 -5.64 4.76 -3.12
N LYS A 163 -6.54 5.65 -2.69
CA LYS A 163 -6.53 6.23 -1.34
C LYS A 163 -7.76 5.78 -0.55
N GLY A 164 -7.52 5.23 0.63
CA GLY A 164 -8.59 4.78 1.52
C GLY A 164 -8.09 3.96 2.70
N ALA A 165 -8.99 3.66 3.62
CA ALA A 165 -8.65 2.83 4.78
C ALA A 165 -8.23 1.43 4.34
N MET A 166 -7.03 0.99 4.75
CA MET A 166 -6.48 -0.32 4.43
C MET A 166 -6.37 -0.64 2.93
N ALA A 167 -6.25 0.39 2.06
CA ALA A 167 -6.27 0.22 0.61
C ALA A 167 -5.19 -0.76 0.12
N TYR A 168 -3.94 -0.61 0.61
CA TYR A 168 -2.87 -1.54 0.26
C TYR A 168 -3.17 -2.97 0.73
N GLY A 169 -3.66 -3.13 1.96
CA GLY A 169 -3.97 -4.44 2.53
C GLY A 169 -4.94 -5.23 1.66
N TYR A 170 -6.06 -4.61 1.26
CA TYR A 170 -7.04 -5.21 0.37
C TYR A 170 -6.46 -5.48 -1.02
N MET A 171 -5.85 -4.47 -1.65
CA MET A 171 -5.36 -4.58 -3.01
C MET A 171 -4.17 -5.54 -3.14
N SER A 172 -3.36 -5.70 -2.09
CA SER A 172 -2.27 -6.67 -2.07
C SER A 172 -2.73 -8.12 -2.31
N CYS A 173 -4.00 -8.43 -2.01
CA CYS A 173 -4.61 -9.72 -2.28
C CYS A 173 -4.81 -9.98 -3.78
N GLU A 174 -4.93 -8.94 -4.58
CA GLU A 174 -5.15 -9.01 -6.02
C GLU A 174 -3.85 -8.99 -6.85
N ARG A 175 -2.71 -8.85 -6.18
CA ARG A 175 -1.40 -8.80 -6.81
C ARG A 175 -1.03 -10.14 -7.45
N GLY A 176 -0.81 -10.15 -8.77
CA GLY A 176 -0.42 -11.36 -9.51
C GLY A 176 -0.93 -11.39 -10.95
N THR A 177 -0.81 -12.55 -11.56
CA THR A 177 -1.25 -12.78 -12.95
C THR A 177 -2.69 -13.28 -12.99
N HIS A 178 -3.52 -12.62 -13.80
CA HIS A 178 -4.93 -12.95 -14.05
C HIS A 178 -5.08 -13.54 -15.45
N ARG A 179 -5.71 -14.70 -15.55
CA ARG A 179 -5.92 -15.42 -16.79
C ARG A 179 -7.36 -15.32 -17.25
N LEU A 180 -7.57 -14.90 -18.50
CA LEU A 180 -8.87 -14.98 -19.18
C LEU A 180 -8.87 -16.14 -20.17
N ALA A 181 -9.93 -16.92 -20.19
CA ALA A 181 -10.22 -17.90 -21.23
C ALA A 181 -11.63 -17.68 -21.76
N ARG A 182 -11.74 -17.25 -23.03
CA ARG A 182 -13.02 -16.96 -23.69
C ARG A 182 -12.99 -17.29 -25.17
N VAL A 183 -14.14 -17.27 -25.82
CA VAL A 183 -14.22 -17.19 -27.28
C VAL A 183 -13.82 -15.78 -27.69
N SER A 184 -12.79 -15.66 -28.56
CA SER A 184 -12.25 -14.38 -28.96
C SER A 184 -13.22 -13.56 -29.81
N PRO A 185 -13.53 -12.30 -29.43
CA PRO A 185 -14.32 -11.41 -30.28
C PRO A 185 -13.52 -10.90 -31.51
N PHE A 186 -12.18 -11.00 -31.46
CA PHE A 186 -11.28 -10.57 -32.55
C PHE A 186 -10.92 -11.68 -33.53
N ASN A 187 -11.34 -12.93 -33.24
CA ASN A 187 -11.06 -14.07 -34.11
C ASN A 187 -12.31 -14.42 -34.93
N ALA A 188 -12.22 -14.17 -36.26
CA ALA A 188 -13.33 -14.46 -37.19
C ALA A 188 -13.80 -15.93 -37.17
N GLN A 189 -12.94 -16.87 -36.72
CA GLN A 189 -13.29 -18.29 -36.63
C GLN A 189 -13.90 -18.69 -35.28
N GLY A 190 -14.10 -17.74 -34.35
CA GLY A 190 -14.70 -18.01 -33.02
C GLY A 190 -13.86 -18.97 -32.18
N LYS A 191 -12.55 -19.00 -32.33
CA LYS A 191 -11.68 -19.88 -31.55
C LYS A 191 -11.57 -19.40 -30.10
N ARG A 192 -11.46 -20.36 -29.19
CA ARG A 192 -11.13 -20.08 -27.80
C ARG A 192 -9.69 -19.60 -27.70
N GLN A 193 -9.50 -18.51 -26.97
CA GLN A 193 -8.18 -17.95 -26.69
C GLN A 193 -7.96 -17.75 -25.20
N THR A 194 -6.70 -17.72 -24.82
CA THR A 194 -6.26 -17.46 -23.45
C THR A 194 -5.36 -16.23 -23.45
N SER A 195 -5.66 -15.28 -22.58
CA SER A 195 -4.92 -14.04 -22.42
C SER A 195 -4.51 -13.85 -20.97
N PHE A 196 -3.44 -13.14 -20.76
CA PHE A 196 -2.91 -12.85 -19.43
C PHE A 196 -2.76 -11.34 -19.24
N ALA A 197 -3.07 -10.89 -18.03
CA ALA A 197 -2.75 -9.55 -17.58
C ALA A 197 -2.20 -9.65 -16.16
N THR A 198 -1.30 -8.74 -15.80
CA THR A 198 -0.68 -8.70 -14.49
C THR A 198 -1.20 -7.48 -13.73
N VAL A 199 -1.56 -7.70 -12.49
CA VAL A 199 -1.87 -6.65 -11.52
C VAL A 199 -0.71 -6.55 -10.55
N ASP A 200 -0.07 -5.40 -10.46
CA ASP A 200 0.96 -5.10 -9.47
C ASP A 200 0.43 -4.08 -8.47
N VAL A 201 0.81 -4.25 -7.20
CA VAL A 201 0.32 -3.41 -6.10
C VAL A 201 1.50 -3.03 -5.22
N ILE A 202 1.72 -1.72 -5.11
CA ILE A 202 2.85 -1.14 -4.39
C ILE A 202 2.30 -0.18 -3.33
N PRO A 203 2.72 -0.25 -2.06
CA PRO A 203 2.30 0.72 -1.05
C PRO A 203 2.86 2.11 -1.36
N GLU A 204 2.08 3.15 -1.06
CA GLU A 204 2.56 4.52 -1.11
C GLU A 204 3.45 4.79 0.10
N PHE A 205 4.70 5.22 -0.14
CA PHE A 205 5.61 5.67 0.89
C PHE A 205 5.65 7.20 0.90
N ASP A 206 5.75 7.78 2.10
CA ASP A 206 5.94 9.21 2.24
C ASP A 206 7.33 9.60 1.70
N GLU A 207 7.39 10.69 0.93
CA GLU A 207 8.66 11.28 0.52
C GLU A 207 9.29 11.93 1.77
N ASN A 208 10.39 11.36 2.25
CA ASN A 208 11.21 11.99 3.26
C ASN A 208 12.40 12.65 2.55
N ASP A 209 12.42 13.97 2.52
CA ASP A 209 13.61 14.71 2.17
C ASP A 209 14.69 14.44 3.24
N VAL A 210 15.86 13.98 2.81
CA VAL A 210 16.97 13.72 3.72
C VAL A 210 17.63 15.06 4.05
N GLU A 211 17.24 15.64 5.19
CA GLU A 211 17.92 16.82 5.73
C GLU A 211 19.12 16.38 6.57
N ILE A 212 20.27 17.03 6.34
CA ILE A 212 21.47 16.79 7.13
C ILE A 212 21.48 17.77 8.31
N ASP A 213 21.35 17.27 9.54
CA ASP A 213 21.66 18.07 10.72
C ASP A 213 23.19 18.18 10.87
N GLU A 214 23.72 19.39 10.73
CA GLU A 214 25.16 19.65 10.89
C GLU A 214 25.72 19.22 12.27
N LYS A 215 24.89 19.08 13.31
CA LYS A 215 25.28 18.57 14.63
C LYS A 215 25.63 17.07 14.60
N GLU A 216 25.13 16.35 13.64
CA GLU A 216 25.38 14.92 13.43
C GLU A 216 26.61 14.68 12.54
N VAL A 217 27.28 15.76 12.08
CA VAL A 217 28.46 15.69 11.21
C VAL A 217 29.69 16.16 11.92
N ASP A 218 30.71 15.30 12.00
CA ASP A 218 32.05 15.68 12.48
C ASP A 218 32.91 16.18 11.33
N PHE A 219 33.50 17.36 11.53
CA PHE A 219 34.38 18.02 10.56
C PHE A 219 35.82 17.92 11.00
N THR A 220 36.73 17.44 10.15
CA THR A 220 38.18 17.42 10.35
C THR A 220 38.86 18.11 9.18
N PHE A 221 39.67 19.11 9.48
CA PHE A 221 40.44 19.85 8.48
C PHE A 221 41.89 19.35 8.49
N PHE A 222 42.47 19.13 7.33
CA PHE A 222 43.87 18.69 7.21
C PHE A 222 44.56 19.27 5.97
N ALA A 223 45.89 19.27 5.97
CA ALA A 223 46.67 19.68 4.82
C ALA A 223 46.69 18.60 3.74
N ARG A 224 46.69 18.98 2.46
CA ARG A 224 46.78 18.03 1.35
C ARG A 224 48.11 17.27 1.42
N SER A 225 48.08 15.96 1.26
CA SER A 225 49.25 15.09 1.30
C SER A 225 50.01 15.01 -0.03
N SER A 226 49.45 15.50 -1.15
CA SER A 226 50.06 15.42 -2.48
C SER A 226 49.50 16.49 -3.43
N GLY A 227 50.33 17.12 -4.22
CA GLY A 227 50.00 18.05 -5.30
C GLY A 227 51.22 18.88 -5.73
N PRO A 228 51.36 19.27 -7.01
CA PRO A 228 52.40 20.16 -7.45
C PRO A 228 52.17 21.57 -6.87
N GLY A 229 53.01 22.01 -5.92
CA GLY A 229 52.94 23.34 -5.31
C GLY A 229 54.01 23.53 -4.25
N GLY A 230 54.48 24.78 -4.07
CA GLY A 230 55.56 25.15 -3.15
C GLY A 230 55.15 24.99 -1.65
N GLN A 231 56.02 25.45 -0.74
CA GLN A 231 55.98 25.26 0.73
C GLN A 231 54.61 25.57 1.40
N ASN A 232 53.72 26.35 0.78
CA ASN A 232 52.41 26.69 1.31
C ASN A 232 51.37 25.57 1.18
N VAL A 233 51.50 24.61 0.25
CA VAL A 233 50.55 23.53 0.02
C VAL A 233 50.51 22.55 1.19
N ASN A 234 51.63 22.35 1.86
CA ASN A 234 51.77 21.43 2.99
C ASN A 234 51.44 22.06 4.37
N LYS A 235 51.19 23.38 4.41
CA LYS A 235 50.91 24.09 5.69
C LYS A 235 49.46 24.55 5.84
N VAL A 236 48.70 24.66 4.75
CA VAL A 236 47.32 25.15 4.80
C VAL A 236 46.35 23.98 4.85
N ALA A 237 45.62 23.83 5.96
CA ALA A 237 44.59 22.82 6.15
C ALA A 237 43.34 23.15 5.32
N SER A 238 43.40 22.96 3.99
CA SER A 238 42.28 23.23 3.07
C SER A 238 41.45 22.02 2.75
N ALA A 239 41.94 20.81 2.97
CA ALA A 239 41.15 19.59 2.79
C ALA A 239 40.24 19.34 3.99
N VAL A 240 39.04 18.84 3.72
CA VAL A 240 37.99 18.56 4.72
C VAL A 240 37.59 17.09 4.66
N ARG A 241 37.56 16.43 5.80
CA ARG A 241 36.95 15.15 6.04
C ARG A 241 35.72 15.37 6.88
N ILE A 242 34.62 14.83 6.47
CA ILE A 242 33.37 14.79 7.23
C ILE A 242 32.96 13.35 7.50
N VAL A 243 32.41 13.10 8.69
CA VAL A 243 31.85 11.80 9.09
C VAL A 243 30.45 12.03 9.63
N HIS A 244 29.48 11.38 9.05
CA HIS A 244 28.10 11.38 9.55
C HIS A 244 27.98 10.36 10.66
N LYS A 245 27.71 10.79 11.89
CA LYS A 245 27.72 9.94 13.10
C LYS A 245 26.72 8.78 13.03
N PRO A 246 25.44 8.99 12.61
CA PRO A 246 24.45 7.93 12.62
C PRO A 246 24.75 6.80 11.63
N THR A 247 25.29 7.13 10.44
CA THR A 247 25.52 6.14 9.36
C THR A 247 26.98 5.72 9.23
N GLY A 248 27.92 6.45 9.86
CA GLY A 248 29.34 6.22 9.70
C GLY A 248 29.90 6.60 8.31
N ILE A 249 29.10 7.20 7.43
CA ILE A 249 29.54 7.59 6.09
C ILE A 249 30.62 8.67 6.20
N MET A 250 31.77 8.40 5.56
CA MET A 250 32.90 9.32 5.50
C MET A 250 33.02 9.91 4.10
N VAL A 251 33.21 11.22 4.02
CA VAL A 251 33.48 11.93 2.78
C VAL A 251 34.73 12.82 2.96
N VAL A 252 35.60 12.83 1.95
CA VAL A 252 36.79 13.69 1.90
C VAL A 252 36.71 14.58 0.66
N SER A 253 36.86 15.87 0.85
CA SER A 253 36.95 16.85 -0.24
C SER A 253 38.24 17.67 -0.12
N SER A 254 39.02 17.67 -1.20
CA SER A 254 40.30 18.41 -1.28
C SER A 254 40.51 19.14 -2.62
N THR A 255 39.45 19.27 -3.41
CA THR A 255 39.50 19.77 -4.79
C THR A 255 39.81 21.26 -4.87
N HIS A 256 39.26 22.06 -3.95
CA HIS A 256 39.39 23.51 -3.95
C HIS A 256 40.53 24.00 -3.04
N LYS A 257 41.03 25.20 -3.34
CA LYS A 257 42.09 25.87 -2.52
C LYS A 257 41.53 26.39 -1.19
N ALA A 258 40.24 26.67 -1.12
CA ALA A 258 39.56 27.22 0.07
C ALA A 258 38.86 26.12 0.87
N ALA A 259 39.13 26.04 2.18
CA ALA A 259 38.51 25.07 3.09
C ALA A 259 36.97 25.17 3.10
N LEU A 260 36.39 26.37 3.01
CA LEU A 260 34.95 26.61 2.99
C LEU A 260 34.29 25.99 1.75
N GLN A 261 34.94 26.04 0.59
CA GLN A 261 34.42 25.42 -0.65
C GLN A 261 34.47 23.89 -0.56
N ASN A 262 35.57 23.33 0.00
CA ASN A 262 35.68 21.90 0.23
C ASN A 262 34.64 21.41 1.25
N ARG A 263 34.34 22.19 2.31
CA ARG A 263 33.26 21.87 3.25
C ARG A 263 31.90 21.80 2.55
N LYS A 264 31.56 22.82 1.75
CA LYS A 264 30.28 22.80 0.98
C LYS A 264 30.19 21.62 0.01
N GLN A 265 31.30 21.32 -0.66
CA GLN A 265 31.35 20.18 -1.58
C GLN A 265 31.22 18.83 -0.83
N ALA A 266 31.89 18.68 0.32
CA ALA A 266 31.81 17.49 1.13
C ALA A 266 30.37 17.24 1.64
N LEU A 267 29.68 18.30 2.10
CA LEU A 267 28.28 18.20 2.51
C LEU A 267 27.34 17.77 1.34
N ARG A 268 27.55 18.33 0.14
CA ARG A 268 26.77 17.89 -1.05
C ARG A 268 26.99 16.42 -1.39
N ILE A 269 28.24 15.95 -1.31
CA ILE A 269 28.56 14.53 -1.55
C ILE A 269 27.97 13.65 -0.46
N LEU A 270 27.98 14.10 0.81
CA LEU A 270 27.34 13.39 1.92
C LEU A 270 25.83 13.30 1.70
N GLN A 271 25.18 14.40 1.31
CA GLN A 271 23.75 14.42 1.01
C GLN A 271 23.40 13.39 -0.07
N ALA A 272 24.11 13.41 -1.20
CA ALA A 272 23.88 12.44 -2.28
C ALA A 272 24.06 10.98 -1.82
N LYS A 273 25.03 10.70 -0.93
CA LYS A 273 25.24 9.36 -0.37
C LYS A 273 24.13 8.95 0.61
N LEU A 274 23.61 9.88 1.40
CA LEU A 274 22.49 9.62 2.31
C LEU A 274 21.19 9.39 1.54
N GLU A 275 20.94 10.17 0.48
CA GLU A 275 19.83 9.97 -0.43
C GLU A 275 19.88 8.59 -1.11
N GLN A 276 21.07 8.17 -1.57
CA GLN A 276 21.27 6.84 -2.13
C GLN A 276 20.99 5.73 -1.10
N LEU A 277 21.51 5.86 0.12
CA LEU A 277 21.28 4.89 1.20
C LEU A 277 19.80 4.79 1.56
N GLU A 278 19.10 5.91 1.60
CA GLU A 278 17.66 5.93 1.89
C GLU A 278 16.86 5.31 0.75
N GLU A 279 17.25 5.52 -0.50
CA GLU A 279 16.64 4.89 -1.66
C GLU A 279 16.84 3.36 -1.67
N GLU A 280 18.07 2.89 -1.36
CA GLU A 280 18.37 1.46 -1.19
C GLU A 280 17.50 0.86 -0.07
N ARG A 281 17.39 1.54 1.08
CA ARG A 281 16.55 1.11 2.20
C ARG A 281 15.07 1.06 1.82
N ARG A 282 14.60 2.05 1.07
CA ARG A 282 13.22 2.12 0.56
C ARG A 282 12.95 0.97 -0.41
N GLN A 283 13.90 0.65 -1.28
CA GLN A 283 13.79 -0.47 -2.21
C GLN A 283 13.74 -1.82 -1.46
N ASP A 284 14.58 -2.01 -0.44
CA ASP A 284 14.55 -3.20 0.41
C ASP A 284 13.23 -3.34 1.18
N GLU A 285 12.70 -2.23 1.73
CA GLU A 285 11.38 -2.22 2.38
C GLU A 285 10.26 -2.55 1.39
N LEU A 286 10.34 -2.04 0.16
CA LEU A 286 9.41 -2.33 -0.91
C LEU A 286 9.45 -3.82 -1.28
N ASP A 287 10.62 -4.38 -1.49
CA ASP A 287 10.80 -5.79 -1.83
C ASP A 287 10.31 -6.71 -0.70
N GLN A 288 10.52 -6.33 0.56
CA GLN A 288 9.97 -7.05 1.71
C GLN A 288 8.44 -6.94 1.79
N ALA A 289 7.88 -5.77 1.53
CA ALA A 289 6.42 -5.54 1.55
C ALA A 289 5.71 -6.28 0.43
N THR A 290 6.29 -6.27 -0.76
CA THR A 290 5.67 -6.82 -1.98
C THR A 290 6.07 -8.28 -2.25
N GLY A 291 7.10 -8.81 -1.57
CA GLY A 291 7.65 -10.15 -1.88
C GLY A 291 8.43 -10.19 -3.21
N GLY A 292 8.98 -9.03 -3.64
CA GLY A 292 9.75 -8.89 -4.87
C GLY A 292 8.89 -8.71 -6.13
N LYS A 293 9.47 -8.89 -7.30
CA LYS A 293 8.76 -8.73 -8.59
C LYS A 293 7.69 -9.79 -8.77
N VAL A 294 6.55 -9.40 -9.38
CA VAL A 294 5.48 -10.35 -9.74
C VAL A 294 6.02 -11.36 -10.72
N ASP A 295 5.94 -12.65 -10.36
CA ASP A 295 6.31 -13.73 -11.28
C ASP A 295 5.31 -13.79 -12.45
N GLN A 296 5.84 -13.71 -13.67
CA GLN A 296 5.07 -13.53 -14.91
C GLN A 296 4.87 -14.86 -15.66
N GLY A 297 5.22 -15.99 -15.05
CA GLY A 297 5.19 -17.30 -15.69
C GLY A 297 3.78 -17.86 -15.91
N TRP A 298 3.64 -18.72 -16.92
CA TRP A 298 2.38 -19.44 -17.25
C TRP A 298 1.85 -20.30 -16.08
N GLY A 299 2.68 -20.63 -15.10
CA GLY A 299 2.33 -21.43 -13.92
C GLY A 299 1.94 -20.64 -12.68
N THR A 300 2.03 -19.31 -12.68
CA THR A 300 1.93 -18.46 -11.49
C THR A 300 0.65 -17.63 -11.43
N GLN A 301 -0.35 -17.94 -12.27
CA GLN A 301 -1.63 -17.24 -12.23
C GLN A 301 -2.33 -17.39 -10.90
N ILE A 302 -2.78 -16.27 -10.32
CA ILE A 302 -3.55 -16.27 -9.07
C ILE A 302 -5.02 -16.60 -9.31
N ARG A 303 -5.61 -16.12 -10.45
CA ARG A 303 -7.03 -16.31 -10.74
C ARG A 303 -7.27 -16.56 -12.22
N SER A 304 -8.19 -17.48 -12.53
CA SER A 304 -8.62 -17.77 -13.88
C SER A 304 -10.11 -17.46 -14.06
N TYR A 305 -10.40 -16.74 -15.14
CA TYR A 305 -11.74 -16.36 -15.57
C TYR A 305 -12.08 -17.16 -16.84
N VAL A 306 -12.91 -18.19 -16.70
CA VAL A 306 -13.25 -19.10 -17.81
C VAL A 306 -14.70 -18.82 -18.19
N ILE A 307 -14.88 -17.94 -19.19
CA ILE A 307 -16.21 -17.41 -19.55
C ILE A 307 -17.11 -18.51 -20.11
N TYR A 308 -16.57 -19.40 -20.97
CA TYR A 308 -17.37 -20.47 -21.58
C TYR A 308 -17.76 -21.59 -20.62
N ASP A 309 -17.08 -21.74 -19.48
CA ASP A 309 -17.44 -22.67 -18.40
C ASP A 309 -18.23 -21.97 -17.26
N ASN A 310 -18.56 -20.69 -17.44
CA ASN A 310 -19.25 -19.87 -16.47
C ASN A 310 -18.60 -19.91 -15.08
N ARG A 311 -17.27 -19.74 -15.00
CA ARG A 311 -16.48 -19.98 -13.79
C ARG A 311 -15.35 -18.98 -13.62
N VAL A 312 -15.20 -18.47 -12.37
CA VAL A 312 -13.99 -17.78 -11.90
C VAL A 312 -13.41 -18.55 -10.73
N LYS A 313 -12.12 -18.86 -10.78
CA LYS A 313 -11.44 -19.62 -9.72
C LYS A 313 -10.14 -18.96 -9.32
N ASP A 314 -9.95 -18.74 -8.02
CA ASP A 314 -8.65 -18.38 -7.42
C ASP A 314 -7.88 -19.67 -7.07
N HIS A 315 -6.65 -19.76 -7.61
CA HIS A 315 -5.82 -20.96 -7.45
C HIS A 315 -5.12 -21.03 -6.09
N ARG A 316 -5.01 -19.93 -5.37
CA ARG A 316 -4.38 -19.85 -4.05
C ARG A 316 -5.30 -20.38 -2.95
N THR A 317 -6.56 -20.03 -3.03
CA THR A 317 -7.58 -20.33 -2.01
C THR A 317 -8.52 -21.47 -2.42
N ASN A 318 -8.54 -21.82 -3.71
CA ASN A 318 -9.54 -22.68 -4.35
C ASN A 318 -10.97 -22.12 -4.29
N HIS A 319 -11.14 -20.83 -3.90
CA HIS A 319 -12.44 -20.17 -3.96
C HIS A 319 -12.92 -20.06 -5.41
N GLU A 320 -14.20 -20.37 -5.66
CA GLU A 320 -14.78 -20.46 -7.01
C GLU A 320 -16.16 -19.82 -7.02
N VAL A 321 -16.42 -19.02 -8.07
CA VAL A 321 -17.73 -18.37 -8.31
C VAL A 321 -18.24 -18.77 -9.69
N GLY A 322 -19.52 -19.18 -9.75
CA GLY A 322 -20.17 -19.67 -10.95
C GLY A 322 -20.73 -18.61 -11.90
N ASN A 323 -20.50 -17.33 -11.66
CA ASN A 323 -20.95 -16.25 -12.54
C ASN A 323 -19.80 -15.24 -12.78
N PRO A 324 -19.04 -15.40 -13.87
CA PRO A 324 -17.93 -14.48 -14.18
C PRO A 324 -18.37 -13.03 -14.31
N GLN A 325 -19.59 -12.76 -14.79
CA GLN A 325 -20.05 -11.40 -14.98
C GLN A 325 -20.19 -10.65 -13.65
N THR A 326 -20.72 -11.29 -12.61
CA THR A 326 -20.80 -10.68 -11.28
C THR A 326 -19.42 -10.26 -10.75
N VAL A 327 -18.40 -11.11 -10.98
CA VAL A 327 -17.03 -10.80 -10.59
C VAL A 327 -16.47 -9.65 -11.43
N LEU A 328 -16.71 -9.65 -12.74
CA LEU A 328 -16.28 -8.57 -13.64
C LEU A 328 -17.02 -7.25 -13.39
N ASP A 329 -18.18 -7.30 -12.75
CA ASP A 329 -18.93 -6.13 -12.29
C ASP A 329 -18.42 -5.60 -10.92
N GLY A 330 -17.36 -6.20 -10.35
CA GLY A 330 -16.66 -5.70 -9.17
C GLY A 330 -16.91 -6.48 -7.87
N ALA A 331 -17.61 -7.61 -7.87
CA ALA A 331 -17.81 -8.44 -6.67
C ALA A 331 -16.54 -9.28 -6.39
N LEU A 332 -15.56 -8.66 -5.71
CA LEU A 332 -14.27 -9.28 -5.38
C LEU A 332 -14.12 -9.62 -3.88
N GLU A 333 -15.04 -9.20 -3.03
CA GLU A 333 -14.96 -9.29 -1.58
C GLU A 333 -14.67 -10.72 -1.12
N ASP A 334 -15.40 -11.72 -1.64
CA ASP A 334 -15.24 -13.12 -1.24
C ASP A 334 -13.85 -13.68 -1.59
N PHE A 335 -13.25 -13.25 -2.72
CA PHE A 335 -11.89 -13.63 -3.10
C PHE A 335 -10.85 -13.01 -2.19
N VAL A 336 -11.02 -11.74 -1.85
CA VAL A 336 -10.14 -11.02 -0.94
C VAL A 336 -10.20 -11.62 0.46
N ASP A 337 -11.41 -11.88 0.98
CA ASP A 337 -11.63 -12.53 2.27
C ASP A 337 -10.98 -13.92 2.36
N ALA A 338 -11.17 -14.73 1.32
CA ALA A 338 -10.58 -16.05 1.25
C ALA A 338 -9.04 -15.98 1.27
N GLU A 339 -8.45 -15.02 0.55
CA GLU A 339 -6.99 -14.85 0.53
C GLU A 339 -6.46 -14.33 1.86
N LEU A 340 -7.12 -13.39 2.52
CA LEU A 340 -6.74 -12.90 3.84
C LEU A 340 -6.80 -14.02 4.89
N LYS A 341 -7.84 -14.83 4.89
CA LYS A 341 -7.96 -16.02 5.76
C LYS A 341 -6.83 -17.01 5.50
N ARG A 342 -6.49 -17.27 4.22
CA ARG A 342 -5.36 -18.14 3.85
C ARG A 342 -4.03 -17.60 4.38
N ARG A 343 -3.77 -16.29 4.19
CA ARG A 343 -2.54 -15.65 4.68
C ARG A 343 -2.39 -15.74 6.19
N ARG A 344 -3.49 -15.59 6.92
CA ARG A 344 -3.50 -15.74 8.38
C ARG A 344 -3.18 -17.16 8.81
N SER A 345 -3.81 -18.17 8.17
CA SER A 345 -3.56 -19.59 8.46
C SER A 345 -2.12 -20.03 8.14
N ALA A 346 -1.45 -19.36 7.22
CA ALA A 346 -0.05 -19.66 6.88
C ALA A 346 0.97 -19.03 7.85
N LYS A 347 0.54 -18.04 8.66
CA LYS A 347 1.39 -17.36 9.66
C LYS A 347 1.25 -17.93 11.08
N GLY A 348 0.25 -18.75 11.35
CA GLY A 348 0.02 -19.45 12.63
C GLY A 348 0.46 -20.89 12.57
#